data_85c690549292085d8b46c09eeca57ad8
#
_entry.id   85c690549292085d8b46c09eeca57ad8
#
_cell.length_a   1.000
_cell.length_b   1.000
_cell.length_c   1.000
_cell.angle_alpha   90.00
_cell.angle_beta   90.00
_cell.angle_gamma   90.00
#
_symmetry.space_group_name_H-M   'P 1'
#
loop_
_entity.id
_entity.type
_entity.pdbx_description
1 polymer ?
#
loop_
_entity_poly.entity_id
_entity_poly.type
_entity_poly.pdbx_seq_one_letter_code
_entity_poly.pdbx_strand_id
1 'polypeptide(L)'
;MDKARETALKALHEVNEKGAYANVALAQALRAAKLSDMDRRFVTELVYGAVKAGGTLDWMLRRYLNRPLAKIPPMVRDILRLAMYQIFFLERVPASAACNTAVELTKRYSHAGTVKFVNAVLRTAAREPEKAAFPSGKGNETQHLALSSQHPVWLVRRWVQQFGYEEAVRLCTFDNEPAVLSLRTNTLKTTREKLLECLQAEGVEAEASCWTPEGVLC
;
A
#
# COMPACT_ATOMS: atom_id res chain seq x y z
N MET A 1 7.83 22.08 0.43
CA MET A 1 6.96 21.02 -0.14
C MET A 1 7.60 19.67 0.13
N ASP A 2 6.84 18.70 0.56
CA ASP A 2 7.29 17.36 0.93
C ASP A 2 7.64 16.55 -0.34
N LYS A 3 8.93 16.39 -0.59
CA LYS A 3 9.44 15.67 -1.77
C LYS A 3 9.10 14.18 -1.75
N ALA A 4 9.08 13.57 -0.56
CA ALA A 4 8.78 12.15 -0.43
C ALA A 4 7.34 11.86 -0.85
N ARG A 5 6.37 12.59 -0.31
CA ARG A 5 4.96 12.44 -0.65
C ARG A 5 4.64 12.80 -2.10
N GLU A 6 5.32 13.79 -2.67
CA GLU A 6 5.18 14.11 -4.10
C GLU A 6 5.73 12.98 -4.99
N THR A 7 6.86 12.39 -4.61
CA THR A 7 7.44 11.24 -5.34
C THR A 7 6.51 10.05 -5.28
N ALA A 8 5.94 9.75 -4.10
CA ALA A 8 4.96 8.68 -3.94
C ALA A 8 3.69 8.93 -4.78
N LEU A 9 3.18 10.17 -4.80
CA LEU A 9 2.03 10.53 -5.63
C LEU A 9 2.27 10.27 -7.12
N LYS A 10 3.44 10.66 -7.64
CA LYS A 10 3.78 10.43 -9.04
C LYS A 10 3.84 8.94 -9.39
N ALA A 11 4.48 8.14 -8.54
CA ALA A 11 4.54 6.69 -8.74
C ALA A 11 3.14 6.05 -8.68
N LEU A 12 2.32 6.43 -7.69
CA LEU A 12 0.94 5.94 -7.55
C LEU A 12 0.09 6.30 -8.77
N HIS A 13 0.25 7.51 -9.31
CA HIS A 13 -0.45 7.97 -10.50
C HIS A 13 -0.08 7.17 -11.75
N GLU A 14 1.20 6.83 -11.95
CA GLU A 14 1.65 5.94 -13.04
C GLU A 14 0.98 4.57 -12.94
N VAL A 15 0.87 4.01 -11.73
CA VAL A 15 0.20 2.73 -11.50
C VAL A 15 -1.29 2.81 -11.82
N ASN A 16 -1.99 3.79 -11.27
CA ASN A 16 -3.45 3.86 -11.32
C ASN A 16 -4.00 4.30 -12.69
N GLU A 17 -3.30 5.20 -13.38
CA GLU A 17 -3.82 5.79 -14.62
C GLU A 17 -3.14 5.26 -15.88
N LYS A 18 -1.90 4.77 -15.79
CA LYS A 18 -1.17 4.24 -16.93
C LYS A 18 -1.00 2.71 -16.88
N GLY A 19 -1.47 2.06 -15.82
CA GLY A 19 -1.36 0.62 -15.65
C GLY A 19 0.07 0.12 -15.45
N ALA A 20 0.98 0.98 -14.96
CA ALA A 20 2.36 0.58 -14.69
C ALA A 20 2.42 -0.40 -13.51
N TYR A 21 3.37 -1.34 -13.54
CA TYR A 21 3.65 -2.17 -12.38
C TYR A 21 4.21 -1.32 -11.23
N ALA A 22 3.71 -1.54 -10.01
CA ALA A 22 4.06 -0.73 -8.85
C ALA A 22 5.57 -0.70 -8.56
N ASN A 23 6.26 -1.83 -8.67
CA ASN A 23 7.71 -1.93 -8.49
C ASN A 23 8.50 -1.13 -9.55
N VAL A 24 8.03 -1.12 -10.79
CA VAL A 24 8.66 -0.38 -11.91
C VAL A 24 8.46 1.12 -11.71
N ALA A 25 7.21 1.56 -11.47
CA ALA A 25 6.88 2.96 -11.24
C ALA A 25 7.63 3.53 -10.02
N LEU A 26 7.67 2.78 -8.92
CA LEU A 26 8.41 3.14 -7.71
C LEU A 26 9.90 3.26 -7.98
N ALA A 27 10.52 2.26 -8.62
CA ALA A 27 11.95 2.29 -8.92
C ALA A 27 12.34 3.50 -9.80
N GLN A 28 11.53 3.82 -10.82
CA GLN A 28 11.74 5.00 -11.66
C GLN A 28 11.62 6.29 -10.87
N ALA A 29 10.56 6.44 -10.05
CA ALA A 29 10.36 7.62 -9.24
C ALA A 29 11.48 7.84 -8.22
N LEU A 30 11.97 6.77 -7.57
CA LEU A 30 13.08 6.84 -6.60
C LEU A 30 14.44 7.17 -7.26
N ARG A 31 14.67 6.74 -8.51
CA ARG A 31 15.88 7.11 -9.25
C ARG A 31 15.88 8.58 -9.65
N ALA A 32 14.72 9.10 -10.04
CA ALA A 32 14.58 10.50 -10.45
C ALA A 32 14.62 11.49 -9.27
N ALA A 33 14.31 11.03 -8.06
CA ALA A 33 14.24 11.89 -6.88
C ALA A 33 15.52 11.81 -6.04
N LYS A 34 16.05 12.96 -5.65
CA LYS A 34 17.13 13.04 -4.65
C LYS A 34 16.50 13.03 -3.25
N LEU A 35 16.44 11.84 -2.65
CA LEU A 35 15.83 11.57 -1.34
C LEU A 35 16.84 10.91 -0.41
N SER A 36 16.69 11.18 0.90
CA SER A 36 17.39 10.43 1.95
C SER A 36 16.92 8.98 1.99
N ASP A 37 17.68 8.07 2.61
CA ASP A 37 17.28 6.67 2.74
C ASP A 37 15.98 6.51 3.53
N MET A 38 15.77 7.34 4.55
CA MET A 38 14.54 7.37 5.32
C MET A 38 13.34 7.78 4.45
N ASP A 39 13.48 8.83 3.63
CA ASP A 39 12.44 9.25 2.69
C ASP A 39 12.17 8.19 1.63
N ARG A 40 13.19 7.50 1.14
CA ARG A 40 13.04 6.40 0.17
C ARG A 40 12.20 5.25 0.75
N ARG A 41 12.48 4.85 1.99
CA ARG A 41 11.66 3.85 2.70
C ARG A 41 10.22 4.31 2.88
N PHE A 42 10.03 5.58 3.25
CA PHE A 42 8.70 6.16 3.39
C PHE A 42 7.93 6.22 2.07
N VAL A 43 8.58 6.60 0.96
CA VAL A 43 7.97 6.56 -0.39
C VAL A 43 7.56 5.12 -0.75
N THR A 44 8.41 4.15 -0.46
CA THR A 44 8.16 2.73 -0.72
C THR A 44 6.91 2.25 0.03
N GLU A 45 6.81 2.57 1.33
CA GLU A 45 5.66 2.27 2.17
C GLU A 45 4.39 2.91 1.62
N LEU A 46 4.43 4.20 1.27
CA LEU A 46 3.29 4.93 0.74
C LEU A 46 2.77 4.34 -0.58
N VAL A 47 3.67 3.99 -1.49
CA VAL A 47 3.27 3.47 -2.82
C VAL A 47 2.69 2.07 -2.69
N TYR A 48 3.41 1.14 -2.08
CA TYR A 48 2.91 -0.23 -1.96
C TYR A 48 1.67 -0.33 -1.10
N GLY A 49 1.63 0.41 0.01
CA GLY A 49 0.48 0.43 0.89
C GLY A 49 -0.77 1.03 0.21
N ALA A 50 -0.63 2.16 -0.49
CA ALA A 50 -1.75 2.77 -1.19
C ALA A 50 -2.24 1.93 -2.40
N VAL A 51 -1.34 1.23 -3.09
CA VAL A 51 -1.70 0.31 -4.18
C VAL A 51 -2.44 -0.90 -3.61
N LYS A 52 -1.90 -1.55 -2.58
CA LYS A 52 -2.51 -2.71 -1.90
C LYS A 52 -3.89 -2.37 -1.36
N ALA A 53 -4.00 -1.25 -0.63
CA ALA A 53 -5.24 -0.81 -0.02
C ALA A 53 -6.22 -0.12 -1.00
N GLY A 54 -5.91 0.02 -2.28
CA GLY A 54 -6.64 0.87 -3.23
C GLY A 54 -8.16 0.67 -3.23
N GLY A 55 -8.63 -0.57 -3.24
CA GLY A 55 -10.06 -0.90 -3.16
C GLY A 55 -10.70 -0.50 -1.82
N THR A 56 -10.01 -0.73 -0.73
CA THR A 56 -10.42 -0.33 0.63
C THR A 56 -10.44 1.20 0.77
N LEU A 57 -9.40 1.88 0.27
CA LEU A 57 -9.33 3.35 0.26
C LEU A 57 -10.48 3.97 -0.55
N ASP A 58 -10.81 3.41 -1.70
CA ASP A 58 -11.95 3.86 -2.52
C ASP A 58 -13.29 3.64 -1.81
N TRP A 59 -13.43 2.52 -1.11
CA TRP A 59 -14.60 2.25 -0.30
C TRP A 59 -14.74 3.27 0.84
N MET A 60 -13.66 3.54 1.57
CA MET A 60 -13.61 4.52 2.65
C MET A 60 -13.90 5.94 2.13
N LEU A 61 -13.25 6.36 1.04
CA LEU A 61 -13.47 7.68 0.43
C LEU A 61 -14.93 7.94 0.11
N ARG A 62 -15.65 6.95 -0.43
CA ARG A 62 -17.10 7.09 -0.75
C ARG A 62 -17.95 7.46 0.45
N ARG A 63 -17.50 7.23 1.70
CA ARG A 63 -18.22 7.61 2.93
C ARG A 63 -18.13 9.11 3.25
N TYR A 64 -17.13 9.79 2.67
CA TYR A 64 -16.88 11.21 2.88
C TYR A 64 -17.18 12.06 1.64
N LEU A 65 -17.48 11.41 0.51
CA LEU A 65 -17.74 12.09 -0.75
C LEU A 65 -19.25 12.27 -0.98
N ASN A 66 -19.64 13.46 -1.46
CA ASN A 66 -21.00 13.77 -1.92
C ASN A 66 -21.20 13.59 -3.43
N ARG A 67 -20.18 13.06 -4.11
CA ARG A 67 -20.19 12.78 -5.56
C ARG A 67 -19.44 11.49 -5.87
N PRO A 68 -19.74 10.85 -7.00
CA PRO A 68 -19.05 9.62 -7.40
C PRO A 68 -17.53 9.83 -7.53
N LEU A 69 -16.73 8.89 -7.01
CA LEU A 69 -15.27 8.92 -7.06
C LEU A 69 -14.74 9.04 -8.50
N ALA A 70 -15.43 8.42 -9.48
CA ALA A 70 -15.07 8.49 -10.90
C ALA A 70 -15.16 9.91 -11.50
N LYS A 71 -15.93 10.82 -10.88
CA LYS A 71 -16.04 12.22 -11.31
C LYS A 71 -14.94 13.12 -10.72
N ILE A 72 -14.07 12.57 -9.87
CA ILE A 72 -12.92 13.29 -9.31
C ILE A 72 -11.76 13.15 -10.29
N PRO A 73 -11.04 14.26 -10.64
CA PRO A 73 -9.87 14.18 -11.50
C PRO A 73 -8.85 13.14 -11.00
N PRO A 74 -8.22 12.35 -11.88
CA PRO A 74 -7.35 11.24 -11.50
C PRO A 74 -6.27 11.61 -10.48
N MET A 75 -5.50 12.67 -10.75
CA MET A 75 -4.45 13.13 -9.83
C MET A 75 -5.00 13.50 -8.43
N VAL A 76 -6.19 14.12 -8.37
CA VAL A 76 -6.84 14.47 -7.09
C VAL A 76 -7.32 13.24 -6.35
N ARG A 77 -7.79 12.24 -7.08
CA ARG A 77 -8.19 10.93 -6.54
C ARG A 77 -6.99 10.22 -5.89
N ASP A 78 -5.83 10.26 -6.55
CA ASP A 78 -4.62 9.68 -6.01
C ASP A 78 -4.07 10.46 -4.80
N ILE A 79 -4.19 11.79 -4.78
CA ILE A 79 -3.89 12.60 -3.59
C ILE A 79 -4.78 12.19 -2.42
N LEU A 80 -6.08 12.01 -2.66
CA LEU A 80 -7.02 11.57 -1.62
C LEU A 80 -6.68 10.16 -1.12
N ARG A 81 -6.41 9.19 -2.01
CA ARG A 81 -5.99 7.83 -1.63
C ARG A 81 -4.74 7.84 -0.77
N LEU A 82 -3.71 8.58 -1.20
CA LEU A 82 -2.44 8.67 -0.49
C LEU A 82 -2.61 9.31 0.90
N ALA A 83 -3.46 10.32 1.04
CA ALA A 83 -3.76 10.93 2.32
C ALA A 83 -4.58 10.01 3.24
N MET A 84 -5.61 9.35 2.70
CA MET A 84 -6.41 8.37 3.45
C MET A 84 -5.56 7.20 3.94
N TYR A 85 -4.64 6.69 3.12
CA TYR A 85 -3.72 5.65 3.55
C TYR A 85 -2.91 6.10 4.77
N GLN A 86 -2.38 7.31 4.75
CA GLN A 86 -1.62 7.86 5.88
C GLN A 86 -2.48 8.06 7.13
N ILE A 87 -3.71 8.56 6.98
CA ILE A 87 -4.61 8.83 8.12
C ILE A 87 -5.06 7.54 8.81
N PHE A 88 -5.35 6.48 8.05
CA PHE A 88 -5.99 5.28 8.59
C PHE A 88 -5.05 4.09 8.81
N PHE A 89 -3.89 4.06 8.13
CA PHE A 89 -2.99 2.90 8.15
C PHE A 89 -1.57 3.20 8.63
N LEU A 90 -1.20 4.47 8.81
CA LEU A 90 0.13 4.84 9.29
C LEU A 90 0.06 5.57 10.64
N GLU A 91 0.13 4.83 11.73
CA GLU A 91 0.08 5.37 13.10
C GLU A 91 1.14 6.46 13.38
N ARG A 92 2.32 6.35 12.73
CA ARG A 92 3.43 7.29 12.90
C ARG A 92 3.24 8.61 12.16
N VAL A 93 2.20 8.74 11.33
CA VAL A 93 1.91 9.95 10.56
C VAL A 93 0.75 10.68 11.19
N PRO A 94 0.94 11.89 11.78
CA PRO A 94 -0.17 12.67 12.27
C PRO A 94 -1.16 12.98 11.14
N ALA A 95 -2.46 12.80 11.40
CA ALA A 95 -3.51 13.07 10.41
C ALA A 95 -3.46 14.52 9.88
N SER A 96 -3.07 15.48 10.74
CA SER A 96 -2.86 16.89 10.35
C SER A 96 -1.75 17.04 9.31
N ALA A 97 -0.66 16.29 9.44
CA ALA A 97 0.46 16.31 8.48
C ALA A 97 0.02 15.73 7.12
N ALA A 98 -0.72 14.61 7.12
CA ALA A 98 -1.28 14.02 5.91
C ALA A 98 -2.23 14.99 5.20
N CYS A 99 -3.16 15.63 5.94
CA CYS A 99 -4.09 16.63 5.39
C CYS A 99 -3.35 17.84 4.81
N ASN A 100 -2.40 18.42 5.54
CA ASN A 100 -1.68 19.61 5.08
C ASN A 100 -0.88 19.32 3.81
N THR A 101 -0.17 18.20 3.76
CA THR A 101 0.60 17.83 2.55
C THR A 101 -0.32 17.55 1.36
N ALA A 102 -1.45 16.89 1.57
CA ALA A 102 -2.43 16.67 0.50
C ALA A 102 -2.99 17.99 -0.06
N VAL A 103 -3.22 18.97 0.81
CA VAL A 103 -3.63 20.33 0.39
C VAL A 103 -2.54 21.01 -0.44
N GLU A 104 -1.27 20.94 -0.02
CA GLU A 104 -0.14 21.50 -0.77
C GLU A 104 0.04 20.81 -2.14
N LEU A 105 -0.08 19.49 -2.20
CA LEU A 105 -0.06 18.75 -3.46
C LEU A 105 -1.22 19.16 -4.36
N THR A 106 -2.42 19.35 -3.79
CA THR A 106 -3.60 19.77 -4.57
C THR A 106 -3.42 21.18 -5.14
N LYS A 107 -2.82 22.12 -4.42
CA LYS A 107 -2.47 23.46 -4.93
C LYS A 107 -1.59 23.40 -6.17
N ARG A 108 -0.69 22.42 -6.22
CA ARG A 108 0.24 22.25 -7.34
C ARG A 108 -0.40 21.61 -8.57
N TYR A 109 -1.29 20.65 -8.35
CA TYR A 109 -1.83 19.80 -9.42
C TYR A 109 -3.28 20.14 -9.80
N SER A 110 -3.90 21.13 -9.13
CA SER A 110 -5.31 21.49 -9.36
C SER A 110 -5.59 22.95 -8.99
N HIS A 111 -6.85 23.35 -9.09
CA HIS A 111 -7.29 24.72 -8.85
C HIS A 111 -7.85 24.92 -7.41
N ALA A 112 -8.03 26.20 -7.01
CA ALA A 112 -8.43 26.59 -5.64
C ALA A 112 -9.73 25.95 -5.13
N GLY A 113 -10.72 25.73 -6.00
CA GLY A 113 -11.96 25.03 -5.64
C GLY A 113 -11.73 23.58 -5.21
N THR A 114 -10.81 22.89 -5.91
CA THR A 114 -10.41 21.52 -5.58
C THR A 114 -9.63 21.46 -4.26
N VAL A 115 -8.83 22.46 -3.96
CA VAL A 115 -8.09 22.58 -2.69
C VAL A 115 -9.06 22.62 -1.49
N LYS A 116 -10.10 23.44 -1.57
CA LYS A 116 -11.16 23.51 -0.53
C LYS A 116 -11.86 22.17 -0.37
N PHE A 117 -12.17 21.50 -1.49
CA PHE A 117 -12.81 20.20 -1.50
C PHE A 117 -11.94 19.12 -0.82
N VAL A 118 -10.66 18.96 -1.23
CA VAL A 118 -9.73 17.98 -0.64
C VAL A 118 -9.55 18.24 0.86
N ASN A 119 -9.37 19.50 1.26
CA ASN A 119 -9.23 19.86 2.67
C ASN A 119 -10.49 19.48 3.49
N ALA A 120 -11.68 19.76 2.96
CA ALA A 120 -12.94 19.41 3.62
C ALA A 120 -13.09 17.89 3.81
N VAL A 121 -12.86 17.11 2.75
CA VAL A 121 -12.95 15.64 2.78
C VAL A 121 -11.98 15.05 3.81
N LEU A 122 -10.70 15.43 3.75
CA LEU A 122 -9.67 14.83 4.62
C LEU A 122 -9.81 15.26 6.08
N ARG A 123 -10.18 16.53 6.34
CA ARG A 123 -10.46 16.97 7.73
C ARG A 123 -11.67 16.28 8.33
N THR A 124 -12.72 16.02 7.53
CA THR A 124 -13.86 15.22 7.99
C THR A 124 -13.45 13.78 8.25
N ALA A 125 -12.64 13.15 7.38
CA ALA A 125 -12.14 11.80 7.58
C ALA A 125 -11.29 11.67 8.85
N ALA A 126 -10.45 12.66 9.13
CA ALA A 126 -9.62 12.68 10.35
C ALA A 126 -10.44 12.91 11.64
N ARG A 127 -11.56 13.66 11.57
CA ARG A 127 -12.41 13.99 12.72
C ARG A 127 -13.47 12.93 13.02
N GLU A 128 -13.96 12.26 11.98
CA GLU A 128 -15.08 11.32 12.02
C GLU A 128 -14.68 9.97 11.40
N PRO A 129 -13.64 9.30 11.94
CA PRO A 129 -13.10 8.07 11.36
C PRO A 129 -14.12 6.91 11.39
N GLU A 130 -15.07 6.95 12.30
CA GLU A 130 -16.15 5.96 12.44
C GLU A 130 -17.04 5.85 11.20
N LYS A 131 -17.13 6.89 10.37
CA LYS A 131 -17.85 6.82 9.08
C LYS A 131 -17.26 5.83 8.12
N ALA A 132 -15.95 5.54 8.25
CA ALA A 132 -15.25 4.55 7.45
C ALA A 132 -15.14 3.19 8.16
N ALA A 133 -15.90 2.96 9.25
CA ALA A 133 -15.97 1.65 9.89
C ALA A 133 -16.49 0.60 8.90
N PHE A 134 -15.75 -0.51 8.80
CA PHE A 134 -16.12 -1.58 7.86
C PHE A 134 -17.43 -2.24 8.28
N PRO A 135 -18.27 -2.65 7.30
CA PRO A 135 -19.55 -3.27 7.59
C PRO A 135 -19.34 -4.53 8.42
N SER A 136 -20.11 -4.69 9.48
CA SER A 136 -20.05 -5.82 10.41
C SER A 136 -21.42 -6.48 10.55
N GLY A 137 -21.46 -7.68 11.14
CA GLY A 137 -22.68 -8.42 11.39
C GLY A 137 -23.06 -9.37 10.28
N LYS A 138 -24.15 -10.12 10.52
CA LYS A 138 -24.61 -11.23 9.67
C LYS A 138 -24.85 -10.80 8.22
N GLY A 139 -24.22 -11.48 7.28
CA GLY A 139 -24.32 -11.22 5.84
C GLY A 139 -23.25 -10.25 5.30
N ASN A 140 -22.44 -9.63 6.16
CA ASN A 140 -21.37 -8.73 5.75
C ASN A 140 -19.96 -9.28 5.98
N GLU A 141 -19.83 -10.51 6.49
CA GLU A 141 -18.57 -11.11 6.96
C GLU A 141 -17.52 -11.13 5.83
N THR A 142 -17.91 -11.55 4.64
CA THR A 142 -17.00 -11.58 3.48
C THR A 142 -16.55 -10.19 3.07
N GLN A 143 -17.43 -9.20 3.09
CA GLN A 143 -17.08 -7.83 2.76
C GLN A 143 -16.21 -7.21 3.86
N HIS A 144 -16.51 -7.47 5.12
CA HIS A 144 -15.69 -7.07 6.25
C HIS A 144 -14.27 -7.61 6.12
N LEU A 145 -14.15 -8.93 5.93
CA LEU A 145 -12.85 -9.58 5.74
C LEU A 145 -12.07 -8.97 4.58
N ALA A 146 -12.70 -8.79 3.43
CA ALA A 146 -12.06 -8.22 2.25
C ALA A 146 -11.52 -6.80 2.51
N LEU A 147 -12.32 -5.92 3.12
CA LEU A 147 -11.93 -4.55 3.40
C LEU A 147 -10.86 -4.45 4.49
N SER A 148 -10.99 -5.22 5.57
CA SER A 148 -10.04 -5.22 6.69
C SER A 148 -8.68 -5.81 6.31
N SER A 149 -8.67 -6.83 5.46
CA SER A 149 -7.45 -7.43 4.92
C SER A 149 -6.91 -6.77 3.65
N GLN A 150 -7.58 -5.72 3.15
CA GLN A 150 -7.19 -4.98 1.95
C GLN A 150 -7.15 -5.84 0.66
N HIS A 151 -8.04 -6.84 0.60
CA HIS A 151 -8.21 -7.70 -0.58
C HIS A 151 -9.44 -7.31 -1.40
N PRO A 152 -9.46 -7.59 -2.73
CA PRO A 152 -10.64 -7.41 -3.54
C PRO A 152 -11.81 -8.28 -3.06
N VAL A 153 -13.00 -7.70 -2.89
CA VAL A 153 -14.19 -8.42 -2.40
C VAL A 153 -14.51 -9.67 -3.24
N TRP A 154 -14.32 -9.59 -4.58
CA TRP A 154 -14.55 -10.71 -5.46
C TRP A 154 -13.61 -11.90 -5.19
N LEU A 155 -12.36 -11.62 -4.84
CA LEU A 155 -11.34 -12.63 -4.54
C LEU A 155 -11.67 -13.34 -3.21
N VAL A 156 -11.91 -12.55 -2.15
CA VAL A 156 -12.28 -13.12 -0.85
C VAL A 156 -13.58 -13.93 -0.93
N ARG A 157 -14.57 -13.44 -1.70
CA ARG A 157 -15.82 -14.21 -1.96
C ARG A 157 -15.52 -15.55 -2.60
N ARG A 158 -14.62 -15.60 -3.59
CA ARG A 158 -14.19 -16.84 -4.24
C ARG A 158 -13.52 -17.79 -3.26
N TRP A 159 -12.63 -17.29 -2.39
CA TRP A 159 -11.98 -18.10 -1.36
C TRP A 159 -12.98 -18.66 -0.35
N VAL A 160 -13.90 -17.83 0.13
CA VAL A 160 -14.97 -18.27 1.05
C VAL A 160 -15.84 -19.37 0.42
N GLN A 161 -16.19 -19.25 -0.87
CA GLN A 161 -16.98 -20.25 -1.58
C GLN A 161 -16.21 -21.56 -1.80
N GLN A 162 -14.90 -21.48 -2.03
CA GLN A 162 -14.07 -22.64 -2.36
C GLN A 162 -13.54 -23.37 -1.12
N PHE A 163 -13.17 -22.65 -0.08
CA PHE A 163 -12.44 -23.17 1.06
C PHE A 163 -13.17 -22.99 2.40
N GLY A 164 -14.26 -22.22 2.42
CA GLY A 164 -14.94 -21.80 3.65
C GLY A 164 -14.37 -20.54 4.25
N TYR A 165 -15.11 -19.97 5.21
CA TYR A 165 -14.77 -18.64 5.77
C TYR A 165 -13.46 -18.67 6.59
N GLU A 166 -13.27 -19.68 7.45
CA GLU A 166 -12.08 -19.76 8.29
C GLU A 166 -10.79 -19.86 7.48
N GLU A 167 -10.80 -20.65 6.42
CA GLU A 167 -9.64 -20.80 5.55
C GLU A 167 -9.39 -19.54 4.71
N ALA A 168 -10.45 -18.87 4.29
CA ALA A 168 -10.32 -17.57 3.63
C ALA A 168 -9.69 -16.51 4.56
N VAL A 169 -9.98 -16.52 5.86
CA VAL A 169 -9.32 -15.66 6.86
C VAL A 169 -7.82 -15.98 6.93
N ARG A 170 -7.43 -17.27 6.98
CA ARG A 170 -6.02 -17.68 6.99
C ARG A 170 -5.29 -17.25 5.74
N LEU A 171 -5.90 -17.42 4.57
CA LEU A 171 -5.34 -16.96 3.29
C LEU A 171 -5.12 -15.44 3.27
N CYS A 172 -6.12 -14.67 3.68
CA CYS A 172 -5.99 -13.20 3.77
C CYS A 172 -4.89 -12.78 4.74
N THR A 173 -4.71 -13.48 5.84
CA THR A 173 -3.64 -13.21 6.80
C THR A 173 -2.28 -13.53 6.21
N PHE A 174 -2.12 -14.72 5.65
CA PHE A 174 -0.88 -15.19 5.03
C PHE A 174 -0.42 -14.26 3.89
N ASP A 175 -1.34 -13.86 3.00
CA ASP A 175 -0.99 -12.95 1.89
C ASP A 175 -0.56 -11.54 2.36
N ASN A 176 -0.84 -11.20 3.62
CA ASN A 176 -0.44 -9.93 4.22
C ASN A 176 0.86 -10.01 5.00
N GLU A 177 1.38 -11.21 5.25
CA GLU A 177 2.67 -11.40 5.89
C GLU A 177 3.81 -10.99 4.95
N PRO A 178 4.92 -10.46 5.50
CA PRO A 178 6.11 -10.22 4.71
C PRO A 178 6.60 -11.52 4.06
N ALA A 179 6.83 -11.47 2.76
CA ALA A 179 7.40 -12.63 2.07
C ALA A 179 8.84 -12.88 2.55
N VAL A 180 9.16 -14.13 2.86
CA VAL A 180 10.53 -14.55 3.17
C VAL A 180 11.38 -14.40 1.90
N LEU A 181 12.50 -13.71 2.02
CA LEU A 181 13.43 -13.56 0.91
C LEU A 181 14.08 -14.90 0.61
N SER A 182 13.82 -15.43 -0.58
CA SER A 182 14.39 -16.70 -1.03
C SER A 182 15.47 -16.46 -2.08
N LEU A 183 16.63 -17.03 -1.87
CA LEU A 183 17.77 -16.96 -2.79
C LEU A 183 18.03 -18.35 -3.37
N ARG A 184 18.52 -18.39 -4.60
CA ARG A 184 19.06 -19.63 -5.21
C ARG A 184 20.55 -19.52 -5.35
N THR A 185 21.26 -20.48 -4.77
CA THR A 185 22.71 -20.59 -4.90
C THR A 185 23.09 -20.81 -6.37
N ASN A 186 24.03 -20.02 -6.89
CA ASN A 186 24.62 -20.28 -8.19
C ASN A 186 25.68 -21.39 -8.06
N THR A 187 25.26 -22.62 -8.27
CA THR A 187 26.08 -23.81 -8.09
C THR A 187 27.28 -23.91 -9.08
N LEU A 188 27.29 -23.09 -10.14
CA LEU A 188 28.44 -22.94 -11.00
C LEU A 188 29.59 -22.13 -10.38
N LYS A 189 29.29 -21.35 -9.34
CA LYS A 189 30.23 -20.42 -8.69
C LYS A 189 30.56 -20.78 -7.25
N THR A 190 29.60 -21.35 -6.51
CA THR A 190 29.75 -21.61 -5.09
C THR A 190 28.83 -22.74 -4.63
N THR A 191 28.98 -23.21 -3.40
CA THR A 191 28.04 -24.13 -2.74
C THR A 191 27.11 -23.37 -1.83
N ARG A 192 25.97 -23.97 -1.45
CA ARG A 192 25.01 -23.38 -0.52
C ARG A 192 25.66 -23.07 0.83
N GLU A 193 26.49 -23.96 1.33
CA GLU A 193 27.19 -23.81 2.62
C GLU A 193 28.09 -22.57 2.60
N LYS A 194 28.92 -22.41 1.54
CA LYS A 194 29.77 -21.22 1.38
C LYS A 194 28.97 -19.94 1.24
N LEU A 195 27.80 -19.99 0.55
CA LEU A 195 26.93 -18.83 0.44
C LEU A 195 26.37 -18.43 1.82
N LEU A 196 25.94 -19.40 2.63
CA LEU A 196 25.46 -19.16 3.99
C LEU A 196 26.55 -18.53 4.87
N GLU A 197 27.77 -19.06 4.83
CA GLU A 197 28.92 -18.48 5.52
C GLU A 197 29.20 -17.03 5.11
N CYS A 198 29.14 -16.72 3.82
CA CYS A 198 29.31 -15.36 3.32
C CYS A 198 28.20 -14.42 3.82
N LEU A 199 26.93 -14.83 3.75
CA LEU A 199 25.80 -14.04 4.22
C LEU A 199 25.90 -13.78 5.73
N GLN A 200 26.26 -14.78 6.50
CA GLN A 200 26.49 -14.66 7.94
C GLN A 200 27.64 -13.70 8.26
N ALA A 201 28.73 -13.74 7.50
CA ALA A 201 29.86 -12.82 7.65
C ALA A 201 29.47 -11.37 7.35
N GLU A 202 28.49 -11.16 6.45
CA GLU A 202 27.91 -9.84 6.13
C GLU A 202 26.81 -9.40 7.10
N GLY A 203 26.49 -10.21 8.13
CA GLY A 203 25.48 -9.93 9.13
C GLY A 203 24.04 -10.17 8.64
N VAL A 204 23.86 -10.95 7.58
CA VAL A 204 22.55 -11.37 7.07
C VAL A 204 22.18 -12.69 7.74
N GLU A 205 21.03 -12.70 8.44
CA GLU A 205 20.44 -13.95 8.96
C GLU A 205 19.92 -14.77 7.77
N ALA A 206 20.46 -15.97 7.60
CA ALA A 206 20.09 -16.85 6.51
C ALA A 206 20.14 -18.31 6.93
N GLU A 207 19.23 -19.11 6.39
CA GLU A 207 19.14 -20.56 6.62
C GLU A 207 18.97 -21.36 5.34
N ALA A 208 19.29 -22.65 5.40
CA ALA A 208 19.09 -23.54 4.27
C ALA A 208 17.60 -23.81 4.05
N SER A 209 17.12 -23.62 2.82
CA SER A 209 15.75 -24.00 2.46
C SER A 209 15.55 -25.52 2.59
N CYS A 210 14.44 -25.94 3.18
CA CYS A 210 14.03 -27.34 3.20
C CYS A 210 13.40 -27.81 1.88
N TRP A 211 13.04 -26.88 0.98
CA TRP A 211 12.32 -27.17 -0.26
C TRP A 211 13.26 -27.50 -1.44
N THR A 212 14.46 -26.95 -1.45
CA THR A 212 15.42 -27.16 -2.54
C THR A 212 16.85 -27.24 -2.02
N PRO A 213 17.70 -28.08 -2.65
CA PRO A 213 19.11 -28.23 -2.23
C PRO A 213 19.94 -26.94 -2.37
N GLU A 214 19.62 -26.09 -3.34
CA GLU A 214 20.33 -24.83 -3.61
C GLU A 214 19.65 -23.61 -2.95
N GLY A 215 18.51 -23.80 -2.29
CA GLY A 215 17.72 -22.73 -1.71
C GLY A 215 18.30 -22.20 -0.40
N VAL A 216 18.25 -20.89 -0.23
CA VAL A 216 18.57 -20.16 1.00
C VAL A 216 17.42 -19.22 1.31
N LEU A 217 17.01 -19.15 2.57
CA LEU A 217 15.99 -18.22 3.10
C LEU A 217 16.69 -17.15 3.95
N CYS A 218 16.24 -15.87 3.81
CA CYS A 218 16.81 -14.72 4.52
C CYS A 218 15.70 -13.90 5.19
#